data_19af7e32f2dbafb0dfeb0209804b92b9
#
_entry.id   19af7e32f2dbafb0dfeb0209804b92b9
#
_cell.length_a   1.000
_cell.length_b   1.000
_cell.length_c   1.000
_cell.angle_alpha   90.00
_cell.angle_beta   90.00
_cell.angle_gamma   90.00
#
_symmetry.space_group_name_H-M   'P 1'
#
loop_
_entity.id
_entity.type
_entity.pdbx_description
1 polymer ?
#
loop_
_entity_poly.entity_id
_entity_poly.type
_entity_poly.pdbx_seq_one_letter_code
_entity_poly.pdbx_strand_id
1 'polypeptide(L)'
;MDRDIVTPSDLFELSQTTFSLGTARSMAMAGAFTSLGADLTSMAINPAGLGMYRRNEISITPLMSFARAENNAPAFNSNGKNRFSIGNFGFTANVYEGSGPLVSVNIGFGYNRLQDLNYQYSYYTQGNVSSIADVFSDMLQYSGINRDQITGGFNWSNFNPRLWGSILGYKAGFTDQIGGKWQPTWIGNNVDIGNYTTVVSSGSVGEYDISAGLNLNNKFYIGATLGIQSLHQRKTYYYGEDYVYPGNGTDPNLDYQLLYSNFNQEVILDGAGVNFKLGMIYRPIQNLRIGFAFHTPTYYWIEDRKSVV
;
A
#
# COMPACT_ATOMS: atom_id res chain seq x y z
N MET A 1 1.88 5.70 -24.63
CA MET A 1 0.83 6.26 -23.77
C MET A 1 0.92 5.47 -22.48
N ASP A 2 1.27 6.12 -21.40
CA ASP A 2 1.41 5.50 -20.10
C ASP A 2 0.03 5.04 -19.62
N ARG A 3 -0.16 3.73 -19.48
CA ARG A 3 -1.45 3.13 -19.07
C ARG A 3 -1.49 2.83 -17.56
N ASP A 4 -0.46 3.25 -16.83
CA ASP A 4 -0.33 2.96 -15.42
C ASP A 4 -1.44 3.63 -14.62
N ILE A 5 -2.15 2.85 -13.84
CA ILE A 5 -3.22 3.31 -12.96
C ILE A 5 -2.62 3.79 -11.64
N VAL A 6 -1.46 3.25 -11.27
CA VAL A 6 -0.74 3.53 -10.03
C VAL A 6 -0.18 4.94 -10.06
N THR A 7 -0.46 5.69 -9.02
CA THR A 7 0.10 7.04 -8.85
C THR A 7 1.47 6.99 -8.17
N PRO A 8 2.31 8.02 -8.31
CA PRO A 8 3.56 8.10 -7.56
C PRO A 8 3.38 8.04 -6.04
N SER A 9 2.25 8.54 -5.52
CA SER A 9 1.91 8.46 -4.10
C SER A 9 1.61 7.03 -3.65
N ASP A 10 0.95 6.23 -4.49
CA ASP A 10 0.72 4.81 -4.20
C ASP A 10 2.04 4.03 -4.17
N LEU A 11 2.94 4.28 -5.12
CA LEU A 11 4.27 3.68 -5.14
C LEU A 11 5.09 4.10 -3.91
N PHE A 12 4.98 5.35 -3.48
CA PHE A 12 5.64 5.83 -2.26
C PHE A 12 5.09 5.11 -1.02
N GLU A 13 3.76 4.97 -0.90
CA GLU A 13 3.13 4.20 0.17
C GLU A 13 3.67 2.76 0.22
N LEU A 14 3.75 2.09 -0.92
CA LEU A 14 4.23 0.71 -1.03
C LEU A 14 5.73 0.56 -0.77
N SER A 15 6.52 1.61 -0.99
CA SER A 15 7.96 1.57 -0.75
C SER A 15 8.35 1.69 0.73
N GLN A 16 7.41 2.07 1.58
CA GLN A 16 7.68 2.22 3.01
C GLN A 16 7.73 0.86 3.69
N THR A 17 8.62 0.74 4.67
CA THR A 17 8.71 -0.45 5.51
C THR A 17 8.48 -0.08 6.97
N THR A 18 7.78 -0.94 7.67
CA THR A 18 7.53 -0.78 9.11
C THR A 18 8.57 -1.59 9.89
N PHE A 19 9.66 -0.96 10.27
CA PHE A 19 10.79 -1.62 10.94
C PHE A 19 10.47 -2.32 12.26
N SER A 20 9.30 -2.05 12.83
CA SER A 20 8.83 -2.70 14.05
C SER A 20 8.17 -4.06 13.80
N LEU A 21 7.98 -4.49 12.56
CA LEU A 21 7.41 -5.79 12.24
C LEU A 21 8.49 -6.89 12.24
N GLY A 22 8.09 -8.13 12.51
CA GLY A 22 8.98 -9.28 12.57
C GLY A 22 8.67 -10.16 13.77
N THR A 23 9.70 -10.65 14.47
CA THR A 23 9.52 -11.39 15.73
C THR A 23 9.03 -10.48 16.84
N ALA A 24 8.33 -11.04 17.84
CA ALA A 24 7.88 -10.29 19.01
C ALA A 24 9.05 -9.61 19.75
N ARG A 25 10.21 -10.25 19.75
CA ARG A 25 11.43 -9.69 20.34
C ARG A 25 11.92 -8.47 19.58
N SER A 26 11.95 -8.52 18.25
CA SER A 26 12.33 -7.39 17.41
C SER A 26 11.34 -6.24 17.54
N MET A 27 10.05 -6.53 17.58
CA MET A 27 8.99 -5.53 17.78
C MET A 27 9.12 -4.83 19.12
N ALA A 28 9.40 -5.57 20.21
CA ALA A 28 9.60 -5.01 21.55
C ALA A 28 10.79 -4.04 21.63
N MET A 29 11.77 -4.16 20.73
CA MET A 29 12.94 -3.29 20.63
C MET A 29 12.84 -2.29 19.48
N ALA A 30 11.65 -2.06 18.95
CA ALA A 30 11.38 -1.14 17.83
C ALA A 30 12.31 -1.36 16.61
N GLY A 31 12.67 -2.63 16.31
CA GLY A 31 13.53 -3.00 15.20
C GLY A 31 15.03 -2.68 15.37
N ALA A 32 15.52 -2.35 16.55
CA ALA A 32 16.94 -2.07 16.82
C ALA A 32 17.79 -3.34 16.80
N PHE A 33 17.85 -4.02 15.65
CA PHE A 33 18.45 -5.36 15.50
C PHE A 33 19.71 -5.42 14.65
N THR A 34 20.19 -4.32 14.08
CA THR A 34 21.34 -4.31 13.16
C THR A 34 22.61 -4.95 13.74
N SER A 35 22.81 -4.88 15.06
CA SER A 35 24.00 -5.44 15.74
C SER A 35 23.69 -6.55 16.74
N LEU A 36 22.41 -6.82 17.03
CA LEU A 36 22.03 -7.77 18.09
C LEU A 36 22.12 -9.23 17.65
N GLY A 37 21.55 -9.57 16.52
CA GLY A 37 21.57 -10.93 15.99
C GLY A 37 20.84 -11.99 16.84
N ALA A 38 20.94 -13.25 16.42
CA ALA A 38 20.28 -14.40 17.02
C ALA A 38 18.75 -14.20 17.15
N ASP A 39 18.12 -13.83 16.05
CA ASP A 39 16.70 -13.64 15.88
C ASP A 39 16.35 -13.80 14.40
N LEU A 40 15.20 -14.41 14.08
CA LEU A 40 14.80 -14.66 12.68
C LEU A 40 14.59 -13.36 11.88
N THR A 41 14.22 -12.25 12.56
CA THR A 41 14.14 -10.94 11.91
C THR A 41 15.48 -10.44 11.38
N SER A 42 16.61 -10.99 11.90
CA SER A 42 17.95 -10.65 11.39
C SER A 42 18.09 -10.94 9.90
N MET A 43 17.40 -11.94 9.36
CA MET A 43 17.43 -12.24 7.93
C MET A 43 16.98 -11.06 7.09
N ALA A 44 15.99 -10.30 7.56
CA ALA A 44 15.48 -9.12 6.89
C ALA A 44 16.29 -7.84 7.19
N ILE A 45 16.88 -7.71 8.39
CA ILE A 45 17.56 -6.47 8.83
C ILE A 45 19.06 -6.53 8.63
N ASN A 46 19.75 -7.54 9.20
CA ASN A 46 21.17 -7.77 9.07
C ASN A 46 21.48 -9.26 9.10
N PRO A 47 21.70 -9.90 7.95
CA PRO A 47 21.86 -11.36 7.87
C PRO A 47 23.07 -11.90 8.64
N ALA A 48 24.05 -11.08 9.00
CA ALA A 48 25.14 -11.48 9.88
C ALA A 48 24.66 -11.98 11.26
N GLY A 49 23.48 -11.51 11.69
CA GLY A 49 22.85 -11.97 12.93
C GLY A 49 22.52 -13.45 12.94
N LEU A 50 22.36 -14.07 11.76
CA LEU A 50 22.17 -15.52 11.64
C LEU A 50 23.43 -16.30 12.10
N GLY A 51 24.63 -15.74 11.89
CA GLY A 51 25.89 -16.33 12.36
C GLY A 51 26.01 -16.43 13.89
N MET A 52 25.15 -15.74 14.64
CA MET A 52 25.14 -15.77 16.09
C MET A 52 24.32 -16.93 16.68
N TYR A 53 23.56 -17.65 15.87
CA TYR A 53 22.82 -18.81 16.33
C TYR A 53 23.79 -19.95 16.68
N ARG A 54 23.49 -20.63 17.77
CA ARG A 54 24.27 -21.80 18.25
C ARG A 54 23.43 -23.07 18.27
N ARG A 55 22.13 -22.96 18.01
CA ARG A 55 21.17 -24.07 17.98
C ARG A 55 20.17 -23.85 16.89
N ASN A 56 19.54 -24.92 16.45
CA ASN A 56 18.42 -24.84 15.55
C ASN A 56 17.24 -24.16 16.27
N GLU A 57 16.51 -23.33 15.56
CA GLU A 57 15.34 -22.64 16.08
C GLU A 57 14.23 -22.64 15.03
N ILE A 58 13.00 -22.83 15.50
CA ILE A 58 11.79 -22.59 14.74
C ILE A 58 10.97 -21.57 15.52
N SER A 59 10.47 -20.55 14.87
CA SER A 59 9.65 -19.51 15.50
C SER A 59 8.49 -19.12 14.62
N ILE A 60 7.37 -18.77 15.26
CA ILE A 60 6.21 -18.16 14.66
C ILE A 60 5.71 -17.03 15.56
N THR A 61 5.42 -15.87 14.97
CA THR A 61 4.92 -14.70 15.68
C THR A 61 3.57 -14.30 15.09
N PRO A 62 2.46 -14.63 15.77
CA PRO A 62 1.15 -14.07 15.44
C PRO A 62 1.14 -12.58 15.76
N LEU A 63 0.45 -11.82 14.91
CA LEU A 63 0.32 -10.36 15.01
C LEU A 63 -1.14 -9.96 14.99
N MET A 64 -1.52 -9.07 15.88
CA MET A 64 -2.82 -8.40 15.86
C MET A 64 -2.59 -6.91 15.70
N SER A 65 -3.07 -6.34 14.59
CA SER A 65 -2.98 -4.91 14.30
C SER A 65 -4.32 -4.22 14.55
N PHE A 66 -4.24 -3.01 15.11
CA PHE A 66 -5.39 -2.14 15.39
C PHE A 66 -5.12 -0.81 14.70
N ALA A 67 -5.79 -0.57 13.58
CA ALA A 67 -5.72 0.71 12.89
C ALA A 67 -6.95 1.54 13.24
N ARG A 68 -6.76 2.80 13.58
CA ARG A 68 -7.84 3.75 13.84
C ARG A 68 -7.54 5.07 13.13
N ALA A 69 -8.51 5.56 12.39
CA ALA A 69 -8.48 6.87 11.77
C ALA A 69 -9.60 7.73 12.35
N GLU A 70 -9.27 8.97 12.70
CA GLU A 70 -10.20 9.94 13.26
C GLU A 70 -10.20 11.20 12.40
N ASN A 71 -11.37 11.81 12.24
CA ASN A 71 -11.59 13.02 11.48
C ASN A 71 -12.48 13.98 12.27
N ASN A 72 -12.13 15.27 12.30
CA ASN A 72 -12.84 16.30 13.00
C ASN A 72 -13.80 17.14 12.13
N ALA A 73 -13.92 16.84 10.85
CA ALA A 73 -14.76 17.64 9.93
C ALA A 73 -16.14 17.01 9.72
N PRO A 74 -17.14 17.80 9.52
CA PRO A 74 -17.91 18.68 10.40
C PRO A 74 -18.54 17.91 11.55
N ALA A 75 -18.48 16.57 11.51
CA ALA A 75 -18.85 15.68 12.61
C ALA A 75 -17.69 14.71 12.86
N PHE A 76 -17.37 14.48 14.13
CA PHE A 76 -16.36 13.51 14.51
C PHE A 76 -16.72 12.12 13.96
N ASN A 77 -15.82 11.56 13.16
CA ASN A 77 -15.95 10.23 12.63
C ASN A 77 -14.69 9.42 12.97
N SER A 78 -14.89 8.24 13.50
CA SER A 78 -13.81 7.34 13.89
C SER A 78 -14.04 5.99 13.25
N ASN A 79 -13.08 5.55 12.43
CA ASN A 79 -13.09 4.25 11.78
C ASN A 79 -11.98 3.38 12.35
N GLY A 80 -12.34 2.19 12.81
CA GLY A 80 -11.40 1.19 13.31
C GLY A 80 -11.36 -0.04 12.41
N LYS A 81 -10.16 -0.58 12.20
CA LYS A 81 -9.95 -1.85 11.50
C LYS A 81 -8.99 -2.71 12.28
N ASN A 82 -9.46 -3.88 12.69
CA ASN A 82 -8.65 -4.85 13.43
C ASN A 82 -8.32 -6.02 12.51
N ARG A 83 -7.10 -6.52 12.56
CA ARG A 83 -6.70 -7.67 11.77
C ARG A 83 -5.75 -8.58 12.53
N PHE A 84 -6.03 -9.89 12.44
CA PHE A 84 -5.10 -10.93 12.82
C PHE A 84 -4.27 -11.34 11.60
N SER A 85 -2.95 -11.53 11.80
CA SER A 85 -2.03 -11.94 10.75
C SER A 85 -0.81 -12.65 11.35
N ILE A 86 0.07 -13.16 10.50
CA ILE A 86 1.38 -13.66 10.90
C ILE A 86 2.40 -12.56 10.62
N GLY A 87 3.11 -12.11 11.66
CA GLY A 87 4.16 -11.11 11.55
C GLY A 87 5.49 -11.68 11.08
N ASN A 88 5.82 -12.88 11.61
CA ASN A 88 7.04 -13.60 11.25
C ASN A 88 6.84 -15.10 11.46
N PHE A 89 7.44 -15.90 10.60
CA PHE A 89 7.69 -17.32 10.85
C PHE A 89 8.96 -17.76 10.12
N GLY A 90 9.61 -18.79 10.65
CA GLY A 90 10.78 -19.33 9.97
C GLY A 90 11.54 -20.32 10.82
N PHE A 91 12.66 -20.76 10.27
CA PHE A 91 13.59 -21.62 10.96
C PHE A 91 15.05 -21.23 10.63
N THR A 92 15.95 -21.57 11.56
CA THR A 92 17.39 -21.56 11.32
C THR A 92 17.99 -22.90 11.74
N ALA A 93 18.95 -23.36 10.98
CA ALA A 93 19.69 -24.57 11.24
C ALA A 93 21.18 -24.31 11.25
N ASN A 94 21.86 -24.84 12.27
CA ASN A 94 23.33 -24.90 12.30
C ASN A 94 23.75 -26.10 11.46
N VAL A 95 24.44 -25.82 10.36
CA VAL A 95 24.87 -26.85 9.38
C VAL A 95 26.34 -27.21 9.53
N TYR A 96 27.10 -26.40 10.24
CA TYR A 96 28.52 -26.67 10.53
C TYR A 96 28.92 -26.08 11.87
N GLU A 97 29.63 -26.84 12.67
CA GLU A 97 30.28 -26.39 13.90
C GLU A 97 31.74 -26.88 13.91
N GLY A 98 32.68 -25.97 14.15
CA GLY A 98 34.10 -26.21 14.11
C GLY A 98 34.83 -25.57 15.28
N SER A 99 36.04 -26.12 15.57
CA SER A 99 36.96 -25.60 16.59
C SER A 99 38.01 -24.64 16.06
N GLY A 100 38.04 -24.40 14.75
CA GLY A 100 38.97 -23.50 14.07
C GLY A 100 38.45 -22.05 13.95
N PRO A 101 39.08 -21.25 13.08
CA PRO A 101 38.63 -19.87 12.83
C PRO A 101 37.19 -19.76 12.36
N LEU A 102 36.70 -20.70 11.56
CA LEU A 102 35.30 -20.85 11.23
C LEU A 102 34.61 -21.65 12.36
N VAL A 103 33.83 -20.95 13.17
CA VAL A 103 33.20 -21.55 14.36
C VAL A 103 31.85 -22.19 14.00
N SER A 104 31.05 -21.52 13.18
CA SER A 104 29.75 -22.08 12.76
C SER A 104 29.29 -21.49 11.43
N VAL A 105 28.45 -22.28 10.74
CA VAL A 105 27.68 -21.87 9.56
C VAL A 105 26.21 -22.17 9.86
N ASN A 106 25.38 -21.16 9.70
CA ASN A 106 23.95 -21.27 9.87
C ASN A 106 23.25 -20.93 8.55
N ILE A 107 22.19 -21.67 8.25
CA ILE A 107 21.27 -21.36 7.18
C ILE A 107 19.90 -21.06 7.77
N GLY A 108 19.12 -20.23 7.10
CA GLY A 108 17.79 -19.88 7.55
C GLY A 108 16.83 -19.66 6.39
N PHE A 109 15.57 -19.96 6.65
CA PHE A 109 14.46 -19.58 5.81
C PHE A 109 13.40 -18.95 6.71
N GLY A 110 12.84 -17.84 6.25
CA GLY A 110 11.84 -17.13 7.02
C GLY A 110 10.91 -16.29 6.16
N TYR A 111 9.80 -15.93 6.76
CA TYR A 111 8.87 -14.93 6.27
C TYR A 111 8.83 -13.78 7.27
N ASN A 112 8.95 -12.57 6.77
CA ASN A 112 8.77 -11.33 7.53
C ASN A 112 7.71 -10.47 6.87
N ARG A 113 6.71 -10.03 7.63
CA ARG A 113 5.81 -8.98 7.16
C ARG A 113 6.56 -7.65 7.23
N LEU A 114 6.67 -6.95 6.09
CA LEU A 114 7.35 -5.66 6.01
C LEU A 114 6.39 -4.50 6.22
N GLN A 115 5.13 -4.66 5.76
CA GLN A 115 4.12 -3.60 5.85
C GLN A 115 2.72 -4.20 5.99
N ASP A 116 1.89 -3.54 6.79
CA ASP A 116 0.45 -3.79 6.89
C ASP A 116 -0.31 -2.63 6.23
N LEU A 117 -1.03 -2.94 5.14
CA LEU A 117 -1.79 -1.98 4.34
C LEU A 117 -3.28 -1.98 4.71
N ASN A 118 -3.62 -2.43 5.94
CA ASN A 118 -5.00 -2.52 6.39
C ASN A 118 -5.40 -1.29 7.18
N TYR A 119 -6.14 -0.40 6.52
CA TYR A 119 -6.70 0.78 7.16
C TYR A 119 -8.06 1.13 6.53
N GLN A 120 -8.82 1.94 7.24
CA GLN A 120 -10.06 2.53 6.75
C GLN A 120 -10.20 3.93 7.32
N TYR A 121 -10.61 4.87 6.47
CA TYR A 121 -11.01 6.20 6.92
C TYR A 121 -12.21 6.69 6.11
N SER A 122 -13.00 7.55 6.75
CA SER A 122 -14.13 8.23 6.11
C SER A 122 -14.12 9.68 6.50
N TYR A 123 -14.54 10.54 5.59
CA TYR A 123 -14.80 11.94 5.89
C TYR A 123 -16.03 12.42 5.13
N TYR A 124 -16.66 13.45 5.71
CA TYR A 124 -17.80 14.15 5.14
C TYR A 124 -17.51 15.63 5.13
N THR A 125 -17.82 16.31 4.04
CA THR A 125 -17.73 17.77 3.91
C THR A 125 -19.05 18.29 3.37
N GLN A 126 -19.43 19.51 3.76
CA GLN A 126 -20.67 20.17 3.34
C GLN A 126 -20.37 21.61 2.93
N GLY A 127 -21.25 22.20 2.15
CA GLY A 127 -21.06 23.57 1.68
C GLY A 127 -20.11 23.70 0.50
N ASN A 128 -19.88 22.63 -0.25
CA ASN A 128 -19.07 22.65 -1.45
C ASN A 128 -19.90 23.17 -2.63
N VAL A 129 -19.21 23.82 -3.55
CA VAL A 129 -19.77 24.32 -4.81
C VAL A 129 -19.27 23.55 -6.04
N SER A 130 -18.37 22.59 -5.83
CA SER A 130 -17.83 21.74 -6.90
C SER A 130 -18.20 20.28 -6.70
N SER A 131 -18.53 19.62 -7.79
CA SER A 131 -18.93 18.21 -7.87
C SER A 131 -17.83 17.36 -8.49
N ILE A 132 -17.90 16.05 -8.31
CA ILE A 132 -17.10 15.10 -9.09
C ILE A 132 -17.37 15.23 -10.59
N ALA A 133 -18.54 15.72 -10.98
CA ALA A 133 -18.88 16.00 -12.37
C ALA A 133 -17.99 17.08 -12.98
N ASP A 134 -17.54 18.08 -12.20
CA ASP A 134 -16.56 19.07 -12.62
C ASP A 134 -15.22 18.41 -12.93
N VAL A 135 -14.77 17.52 -12.02
CA VAL A 135 -13.52 16.76 -12.22
C VAL A 135 -13.60 15.89 -13.47
N PHE A 136 -14.71 15.21 -13.70
CA PHE A 136 -14.92 14.39 -14.89
C PHE A 136 -14.90 15.23 -16.16
N SER A 137 -15.56 16.39 -16.14
CA SER A 137 -15.59 17.34 -17.24
C SER A 137 -14.20 17.85 -17.59
N ASP A 138 -13.44 18.27 -16.57
CA ASP A 138 -12.06 18.76 -16.74
C ASP A 138 -11.14 17.66 -17.30
N MET A 139 -11.21 16.45 -16.78
CA MET A 139 -10.40 15.32 -17.24
C MET A 139 -10.67 15.01 -18.72
N LEU A 140 -11.93 15.01 -19.15
CA LEU A 140 -12.31 14.79 -20.55
C LEU A 140 -11.85 15.97 -21.43
N GLN A 141 -11.99 17.20 -20.95
CA GLN A 141 -11.55 18.41 -21.67
C GLN A 141 -10.04 18.41 -21.89
N TYR A 142 -9.24 18.15 -20.83
CA TYR A 142 -7.78 18.11 -20.93
C TYR A 142 -7.26 16.91 -21.73
N SER A 143 -8.01 15.82 -21.79
CA SER A 143 -7.62 14.65 -22.60
C SER A 143 -7.80 14.87 -24.10
N GLY A 144 -8.54 15.90 -24.49
CA GLY A 144 -8.90 16.16 -25.90
C GLY A 144 -9.88 15.15 -26.49
N ILE A 145 -10.54 14.35 -25.65
CA ILE A 145 -11.54 13.37 -26.10
C ILE A 145 -12.82 14.12 -26.45
N ASN A 146 -13.35 13.84 -27.64
CA ASN A 146 -14.64 14.36 -28.09
C ASN A 146 -15.76 13.35 -27.82
N ARG A 147 -16.99 13.86 -27.69
CA ARG A 147 -18.20 13.07 -27.49
C ARG A 147 -18.33 11.91 -28.49
N ASP A 148 -18.06 12.18 -29.78
CA ASP A 148 -18.21 11.20 -30.86
C ASP A 148 -17.27 9.99 -30.69
N GLN A 149 -16.11 10.18 -30.07
CA GLN A 149 -15.16 9.10 -29.77
C GLN A 149 -15.67 8.15 -28.69
N ILE A 150 -16.54 8.65 -27.80
CA ILE A 150 -17.14 7.86 -26.72
C ILE A 150 -18.45 7.19 -27.18
N THR A 151 -19.18 7.82 -28.10
CA THR A 151 -20.47 7.31 -28.60
C THR A 151 -20.34 6.37 -29.79
N GLY A 152 -19.38 6.62 -30.69
CA GLY A 152 -19.18 5.86 -31.93
C GLY A 152 -18.27 4.63 -31.71
N GLY A 153 -18.83 3.43 -31.68
CA GLY A 153 -18.02 2.18 -31.64
C GLY A 153 -17.15 2.04 -30.39
N PHE A 154 -17.72 2.37 -29.24
CA PHE A 154 -17.03 2.46 -27.96
C PHE A 154 -16.39 1.12 -27.51
N ASN A 155 -15.09 1.17 -27.20
CA ASN A 155 -14.36 0.09 -26.56
C ASN A 155 -13.44 0.67 -25.47
N TRP A 156 -13.57 0.18 -24.24
CA TRP A 156 -12.77 0.62 -23.09
C TRP A 156 -11.26 0.53 -23.33
N SER A 157 -10.81 -0.48 -24.06
CA SER A 157 -9.37 -0.67 -24.35
C SER A 157 -8.74 0.45 -25.18
N ASN A 158 -9.55 1.26 -25.85
CA ASN A 158 -9.08 2.39 -26.66
C ASN A 158 -8.77 3.64 -25.82
N PHE A 159 -9.16 3.64 -24.57
CA PHE A 159 -9.02 4.79 -23.67
C PHE A 159 -8.05 4.49 -22.53
N ASN A 160 -7.37 5.55 -22.08
CA ASN A 160 -6.54 5.44 -20.87
C ASN A 160 -7.42 5.08 -19.67
N PRO A 161 -7.06 4.05 -18.87
CA PRO A 161 -7.82 3.64 -17.68
C PRO A 161 -8.07 4.78 -16.67
N ARG A 162 -7.22 5.80 -16.62
CA ARG A 162 -7.44 7.00 -15.79
C ARG A 162 -8.72 7.75 -16.14
N LEU A 163 -9.14 7.68 -17.40
CA LEU A 163 -10.33 8.38 -17.91
C LEU A 163 -11.62 7.55 -17.78
N TRP A 164 -11.53 6.28 -17.36
CA TRP A 164 -12.72 5.42 -17.31
C TRP A 164 -13.82 5.97 -16.40
N GLY A 165 -13.45 6.57 -15.25
CA GLY A 165 -14.41 7.23 -14.36
C GLY A 165 -15.13 8.39 -15.04
N SER A 166 -14.39 9.23 -15.75
CA SER A 166 -14.97 10.38 -16.48
C SER A 166 -15.84 9.94 -17.66
N ILE A 167 -15.44 8.89 -18.38
CA ILE A 167 -16.24 8.31 -19.45
C ILE A 167 -17.52 7.66 -18.90
N LEU A 168 -17.43 6.99 -17.75
CA LEU A 168 -18.60 6.45 -17.06
C LEU A 168 -19.53 7.57 -16.61
N GLY A 169 -18.98 8.65 -16.06
CA GLY A 169 -19.71 9.86 -15.69
C GLY A 169 -20.48 10.46 -16.86
N TYR A 170 -19.87 10.53 -18.04
CA TYR A 170 -20.58 10.93 -19.26
C TYR A 170 -21.73 9.96 -19.61
N LYS A 171 -21.47 8.65 -19.58
CA LYS A 171 -22.49 7.64 -19.88
C LYS A 171 -23.63 7.63 -18.87
N ALA A 172 -23.36 7.98 -17.63
CA ALA A 172 -24.37 8.13 -16.57
C ALA A 172 -25.08 9.50 -16.60
N GLY A 173 -24.65 10.41 -17.49
CA GLY A 173 -25.26 11.73 -17.66
C GLY A 173 -24.79 12.79 -16.66
N PHE A 174 -23.67 12.57 -15.96
CA PHE A 174 -23.09 13.58 -15.04
C PHE A 174 -22.43 14.74 -15.77
N THR A 175 -21.91 14.50 -16.96
CA THR A 175 -21.21 15.48 -17.79
C THR A 175 -21.57 15.28 -19.26
N ASP A 176 -21.59 16.35 -20.03
CA ASP A 176 -21.80 16.31 -21.47
C ASP A 176 -20.94 17.36 -22.16
N GLN A 177 -20.73 17.20 -23.48
CA GLN A 177 -20.03 18.16 -24.31
C GLN A 177 -21.06 19.08 -24.99
N ILE A 178 -21.15 20.32 -24.53
CA ILE A 178 -22.06 21.33 -25.02
C ILE A 178 -21.23 22.49 -25.64
N GLY A 179 -21.46 22.80 -26.90
CA GLY A 179 -20.71 23.84 -27.60
C GLY A 179 -19.20 23.57 -27.68
N GLY A 180 -18.78 22.29 -27.69
CA GLY A 180 -17.38 21.88 -27.76
C GLY A 180 -16.64 21.87 -26.40
N LYS A 181 -17.33 22.21 -25.33
CA LYS A 181 -16.79 22.17 -23.95
C LYS A 181 -17.47 21.07 -23.13
N TRP A 182 -16.67 20.30 -22.38
CA TRP A 182 -17.18 19.39 -21.37
C TRP A 182 -17.64 20.18 -20.15
N GLN A 183 -18.83 19.91 -19.65
CA GLN A 183 -19.38 20.55 -18.47
C GLN A 183 -20.34 19.63 -17.74
N PRO A 184 -20.53 19.82 -16.40
CA PRO A 184 -21.52 19.10 -15.65
C PRO A 184 -22.93 19.29 -16.20
N THR A 185 -23.73 18.24 -16.14
CA THR A 185 -25.15 18.26 -16.47
C THR A 185 -25.96 17.96 -15.22
N TRP A 186 -27.23 18.40 -15.18
CA TRP A 186 -28.21 18.15 -14.12
C TRP A 186 -27.89 18.74 -12.75
N ILE A 187 -26.79 19.45 -12.60
CA ILE A 187 -26.48 20.20 -11.39
C ILE A 187 -26.86 21.65 -11.66
N GLY A 188 -27.90 22.13 -10.98
CA GLY A 188 -28.37 23.51 -11.09
C GLY A 188 -27.39 24.51 -10.48
N ASN A 189 -27.65 25.80 -10.68
CA ASN A 189 -26.88 26.87 -10.06
C ASN A 189 -27.17 26.97 -8.55
N ASN A 190 -26.17 27.32 -7.77
CA ASN A 190 -26.27 27.52 -6.31
C ASN A 190 -26.73 26.27 -5.53
N VAL A 191 -26.34 25.09 -5.96
CA VAL A 191 -26.55 23.85 -5.25
C VAL A 191 -25.50 23.69 -4.16
N ASP A 192 -25.92 23.39 -2.96
CA ASP A 192 -25.01 23.01 -1.87
C ASP A 192 -24.70 21.51 -1.98
N ILE A 193 -23.43 21.16 -2.01
CA ILE A 193 -22.99 19.79 -2.22
C ILE A 193 -22.34 19.25 -0.94
N GLY A 194 -22.94 18.19 -0.40
CA GLY A 194 -22.33 17.38 0.65
C GLY A 194 -21.56 16.23 0.03
N ASN A 195 -20.26 16.11 0.35
CA ASN A 195 -19.41 15.03 -0.15
C ASN A 195 -19.05 14.07 0.97
N TYR A 196 -19.21 12.79 0.75
CA TYR A 196 -18.70 11.76 1.65
C TYR A 196 -17.75 10.82 0.91
N THR A 197 -16.64 10.54 1.57
CA THR A 197 -15.63 9.62 1.06
C THR A 197 -15.31 8.56 2.10
N THR A 198 -15.28 7.30 1.67
CA THR A 198 -14.77 6.20 2.47
C THR A 198 -13.70 5.48 1.67
N VAL A 199 -12.52 5.35 2.26
CA VAL A 199 -11.42 4.58 1.68
C VAL A 199 -11.18 3.36 2.56
N VAL A 200 -11.21 2.18 1.93
CA VAL A 200 -10.89 0.91 2.57
C VAL A 200 -9.69 0.31 1.88
N SER A 201 -8.60 0.18 2.60
CA SER A 201 -7.40 -0.51 2.13
C SER A 201 -7.24 -1.84 2.84
N SER A 202 -6.79 -2.85 2.14
CA SER A 202 -6.44 -4.15 2.67
C SER A 202 -5.28 -4.74 1.90
N GLY A 203 -4.39 -5.43 2.61
CA GLY A 203 -3.23 -6.05 1.99
C GLY A 203 -2.01 -6.01 2.86
N SER A 204 -0.89 -6.36 2.29
CA SER A 204 0.41 -6.35 2.95
C SER A 204 1.55 -6.49 1.97
N VAL A 205 2.73 -6.06 2.40
CA VAL A 205 4.00 -6.45 1.82
C VAL A 205 4.67 -7.44 2.75
N GLY A 206 5.01 -8.61 2.23
CA GLY A 206 5.74 -9.64 2.95
C GLY A 206 7.02 -10.03 2.22
N GLU A 207 8.01 -10.55 2.94
CA GLU A 207 9.27 -10.98 2.36
C GLU A 207 9.62 -12.39 2.83
N TYR A 208 9.94 -13.25 1.88
CA TYR A 208 10.51 -14.56 2.11
C TYR A 208 12.03 -14.45 1.99
N ASP A 209 12.73 -14.81 3.05
CA ASP A 209 14.18 -14.69 3.16
C ASP A 209 14.83 -16.08 3.10
N ILE A 210 15.82 -16.24 2.21
CA ILE A 210 16.74 -17.37 2.19
C ILE A 210 18.09 -16.83 2.57
N SER A 211 18.64 -17.30 3.69
CA SER A 211 19.78 -16.65 4.35
C SER A 211 20.87 -17.64 4.73
N ALA A 212 22.12 -17.18 4.71
CA ALA A 212 23.25 -17.87 5.31
C ALA A 212 24.06 -16.91 6.17
N GLY A 213 24.56 -17.42 7.29
CA GLY A 213 25.39 -16.66 8.23
C GLY A 213 26.58 -17.45 8.74
N LEU A 214 27.72 -16.79 8.83
CA LEU A 214 29.01 -17.33 9.25
C LEU A 214 29.45 -16.70 10.56
N ASN A 215 30.06 -17.49 11.43
CA ASN A 215 30.73 -17.04 12.64
C ASN A 215 32.22 -17.30 12.56
N LEU A 216 33.01 -16.24 12.57
CA LEU A 216 34.46 -16.30 12.54
C LEU A 216 35.05 -15.86 13.88
N ASN A 217 35.73 -16.79 14.58
CA ASN A 217 36.41 -16.56 15.85
C ASN A 217 35.52 -15.97 16.96
N ASN A 218 34.18 -16.08 16.88
CA ASN A 218 33.21 -15.39 17.76
C ASN A 218 33.40 -13.86 17.84
N LYS A 219 34.05 -13.27 16.83
CA LYS A 219 34.32 -11.83 16.72
C LYS A 219 33.71 -11.22 15.46
N PHE A 220 33.77 -11.92 14.34
CA PHE A 220 33.21 -11.48 13.08
C PHE A 220 32.07 -12.39 12.67
N TYR A 221 30.97 -11.77 12.33
CA TYR A 221 29.79 -12.45 11.78
C TYR A 221 29.49 -11.84 10.44
N ILE A 222 29.29 -12.66 9.44
CA ILE A 222 29.01 -12.23 8.07
C ILE A 222 27.79 -13.01 7.60
N GLY A 223 26.91 -12.37 6.88
CA GLY A 223 25.72 -13.03 6.35
C GLY A 223 25.25 -12.43 5.05
N ALA A 224 24.48 -13.22 4.35
CA ALA A 224 23.82 -12.83 3.11
C ALA A 224 22.39 -13.37 3.09
N THR A 225 21.48 -12.59 2.49
CA THR A 225 20.07 -12.96 2.30
C THR A 225 19.66 -12.65 0.87
N LEU A 226 18.94 -13.59 0.26
CA LEU A 226 18.11 -13.36 -0.90
C LEU A 226 16.68 -13.17 -0.40
N GLY A 227 16.12 -11.97 -0.59
CA GLY A 227 14.75 -11.60 -0.23
C GLY A 227 13.84 -11.66 -1.46
N ILE A 228 12.71 -12.35 -1.32
CA ILE A 228 11.65 -12.43 -2.32
C ILE A 228 10.42 -11.78 -1.71
N GLN A 229 10.05 -10.61 -2.21
CA GLN A 229 8.91 -9.86 -1.69
C GLN A 229 7.63 -10.21 -2.44
N SER A 230 6.54 -10.26 -1.70
CA SER A 230 5.18 -10.40 -2.22
C SER A 230 4.37 -9.18 -1.79
N LEU A 231 3.82 -8.49 -2.76
CA LEU A 231 2.94 -7.35 -2.58
C LEU A 231 1.52 -7.74 -2.97
N HIS A 232 0.58 -7.46 -2.10
CA HIS A 232 -0.85 -7.49 -2.43
C HIS A 232 -1.52 -6.31 -1.74
N GLN A 233 -2.21 -5.46 -2.52
CA GLN A 233 -3.04 -4.38 -2.00
C GLN A 233 -4.35 -4.32 -2.76
N ARG A 234 -5.45 -4.20 -2.02
CA ARG A 234 -6.78 -3.88 -2.54
C ARG A 234 -7.26 -2.60 -1.88
N LYS A 235 -7.51 -1.58 -2.67
CA LYS A 235 -7.94 -0.26 -2.22
C LYS A 235 -9.26 0.10 -2.87
N THR A 236 -10.29 0.29 -2.06
CA THR A 236 -11.63 0.63 -2.53
C THR A 236 -11.96 2.04 -2.06
N TYR A 237 -12.36 2.86 -3.00
CA TYR A 237 -12.84 4.22 -2.79
C TYR A 237 -14.36 4.23 -3.00
N TYR A 238 -15.08 4.64 -1.98
CA TYR A 238 -16.49 4.95 -2.04
C TYR A 238 -16.61 6.46 -1.94
N TYR A 239 -17.09 7.09 -2.99
CA TYR A 239 -17.32 8.51 -3.06
C TYR A 239 -18.79 8.76 -3.34
N GLY A 240 -19.42 9.69 -2.62
CA GLY A 240 -20.79 10.06 -2.87
C GLY A 240 -20.99 11.55 -2.67
N GLU A 241 -22.02 12.06 -3.32
CA GLU A 241 -22.49 13.45 -3.23
C GLU A 241 -23.97 13.49 -2.98
N ASP A 242 -24.38 14.36 -2.03
CA ASP A 242 -25.75 14.76 -1.80
C ASP A 242 -25.93 16.20 -2.29
N TYR A 243 -26.99 16.47 -3.04
CA TYR A 243 -27.25 17.76 -3.64
C TYR A 243 -28.44 18.42 -2.97
N VAL A 244 -28.21 19.59 -2.34
CA VAL A 244 -29.22 20.38 -1.65
C VAL A 244 -29.51 21.64 -2.46
N TYR A 245 -30.71 21.71 -3.01
CA TYR A 245 -31.17 22.83 -3.81
C TYR A 245 -31.72 23.96 -2.93
N PRO A 246 -31.51 25.25 -3.28
CA PRO A 246 -32.03 26.39 -2.52
C PRO A 246 -33.54 26.34 -2.37
N GLY A 247 -34.05 26.66 -1.16
CA GLY A 247 -35.49 26.86 -0.91
C GLY A 247 -36.31 25.58 -0.77
N ASN A 248 -35.65 24.40 -0.53
CA ASN A 248 -36.34 23.10 -0.48
C ASN A 248 -37.18 22.78 -1.72
N GLY A 249 -36.88 23.43 -2.83
CA GLY A 249 -37.64 23.36 -4.07
C GLY A 249 -36.86 22.73 -5.21
N THR A 250 -37.63 22.25 -6.17
CA THR A 250 -37.15 21.87 -7.47
C THR A 250 -36.71 23.11 -8.21
N ASP A 251 -35.55 23.08 -8.89
CA ASP A 251 -35.18 24.12 -9.84
C ASP A 251 -36.16 24.02 -11.04
N PRO A 252 -37.02 25.03 -11.27
CA PRO A 252 -38.00 24.97 -12.35
C PRO A 252 -37.41 24.96 -13.75
N ASN A 253 -36.09 25.18 -13.87
CA ASN A 253 -35.38 25.18 -15.13
C ASN A 253 -34.74 23.80 -15.46
N LEU A 254 -34.89 22.82 -14.56
CA LEU A 254 -34.37 21.47 -14.78
C LEU A 254 -35.53 20.48 -14.92
N ASP A 255 -35.55 19.75 -16.02
CA ASP A 255 -36.53 18.66 -16.23
C ASP A 255 -36.32 17.52 -15.22
N TYR A 256 -35.09 17.35 -14.73
CA TYR A 256 -34.69 16.35 -13.76
C TYR A 256 -33.68 16.95 -12.78
N GLN A 257 -33.77 16.59 -11.50
CA GLN A 257 -32.82 16.99 -10.46
C GLN A 257 -32.07 15.77 -9.94
N LEU A 258 -30.76 15.90 -9.87
CA LEU A 258 -29.93 14.91 -9.20
C LEU A 258 -29.96 15.17 -7.70
N LEU A 259 -30.39 14.18 -6.91
CA LEU A 259 -30.46 14.30 -5.45
C LEU A 259 -29.23 13.72 -4.76
N TYR A 260 -28.65 12.68 -5.31
CA TYR A 260 -27.43 12.05 -4.84
C TYR A 260 -26.72 11.33 -5.97
N SER A 261 -25.44 11.13 -5.76
CA SER A 261 -24.62 10.32 -6.66
C SER A 261 -23.62 9.46 -5.88
N ASN A 262 -23.29 8.32 -6.43
CA ASN A 262 -22.26 7.45 -5.89
C ASN A 262 -21.29 7.04 -6.98
N PHE A 263 -20.01 7.11 -6.66
CA PHE A 263 -18.92 6.67 -7.51
C PHE A 263 -18.00 5.72 -6.74
N ASN A 264 -17.86 4.50 -7.22
CA ASN A 264 -17.04 3.49 -6.59
C ASN A 264 -15.87 3.13 -7.49
N GLN A 265 -14.69 3.08 -6.91
CA GLN A 265 -13.48 2.65 -7.60
C GLN A 265 -12.74 1.63 -6.76
N GLU A 266 -12.33 0.55 -7.39
CA GLU A 266 -11.45 -0.46 -6.78
C GLU A 266 -10.16 -0.55 -7.58
N VAL A 267 -9.04 -0.57 -6.87
CA VAL A 267 -7.70 -0.81 -7.42
C VAL A 267 -7.09 -1.98 -6.68
N ILE A 268 -6.62 -2.97 -7.44
CA ILE A 268 -5.90 -4.13 -6.92
C ILE A 268 -4.51 -4.09 -7.50
N LEU A 269 -3.52 -4.13 -6.62
CA LEU A 269 -2.11 -4.20 -6.95
C LEU A 269 -1.56 -5.54 -6.47
N ASP A 270 -1.05 -6.32 -7.40
CA ASP A 270 -0.33 -7.56 -7.13
C ASP A 270 1.09 -7.41 -7.63
N GLY A 271 2.06 -7.88 -6.86
CA GLY A 271 3.46 -7.75 -7.26
C GLY A 271 4.38 -8.74 -6.58
N ALA A 272 5.47 -9.00 -7.25
CA ALA A 272 6.60 -9.74 -6.70
C ALA A 272 7.88 -8.91 -6.87
N GLY A 273 8.76 -8.97 -5.90
CA GLY A 273 10.03 -8.25 -5.92
C GLY A 273 11.19 -9.11 -5.44
N VAL A 274 12.38 -8.75 -5.84
CA VAL A 274 13.62 -9.44 -5.42
C VAL A 274 14.63 -8.41 -4.96
N ASN A 275 15.30 -8.72 -3.86
CA ASN A 275 16.43 -7.95 -3.33
C ASN A 275 17.52 -8.87 -2.77
N PHE A 276 18.68 -8.28 -2.54
CA PHE A 276 19.81 -8.95 -1.93
C PHE A 276 20.33 -8.12 -0.77
N LYS A 277 20.69 -8.80 0.34
CA LYS A 277 21.19 -8.16 1.55
C LYS A 277 22.51 -8.77 1.97
N LEU A 278 23.42 -7.93 2.41
CA LEU A 278 24.69 -8.31 3.01
C LEU A 278 24.79 -7.71 4.40
N GLY A 279 25.35 -8.47 5.32
CA GLY A 279 25.50 -8.05 6.69
C GLY A 279 26.85 -8.39 7.28
N MET A 280 27.29 -7.56 8.18
CA MET A 280 28.48 -7.79 9.01
C MET A 280 28.21 -7.34 10.44
N ILE A 281 28.66 -8.12 11.42
CA ILE A 281 28.71 -7.71 12.82
C ILE A 281 30.12 -7.98 13.33
N TYR A 282 30.74 -6.96 13.92
CA TYR A 282 32.04 -7.04 14.55
C TYR A 282 31.89 -6.89 16.07
N ARG A 283 32.48 -7.82 16.82
CA ARG A 283 32.48 -7.87 18.28
C ARG A 283 33.92 -7.77 18.81
N PRO A 284 34.48 -6.55 18.95
CA PRO A 284 35.84 -6.35 19.45
C PRO A 284 36.03 -6.87 20.88
N ILE A 285 35.05 -6.63 21.72
CA ILE A 285 34.99 -7.05 23.12
C ILE A 285 33.62 -7.62 23.47
N GLN A 286 33.49 -8.29 24.62
CA GLN A 286 32.22 -8.97 24.98
C GLN A 286 31.00 -8.04 25.01
N ASN A 287 31.20 -6.79 25.42
CA ASN A 287 30.14 -5.83 25.66
C ASN A 287 29.88 -4.86 24.49
N LEU A 288 30.65 -4.94 23.37
CA LEU A 288 30.48 -4.05 22.23
C LEU A 288 30.27 -4.85 20.95
N ARG A 289 29.23 -4.50 20.21
CA ARG A 289 28.95 -5.02 18.86
C ARG A 289 28.70 -3.85 17.92
N ILE A 290 29.31 -3.91 16.77
CA ILE A 290 29.15 -2.93 15.70
C ILE A 290 28.58 -3.68 14.52
N GLY A 291 27.37 -3.29 14.07
CA GLY A 291 26.69 -3.90 12.94
C GLY A 291 26.68 -2.99 11.73
N PHE A 292 26.87 -3.58 10.56
CA PHE A 292 26.69 -2.93 9.27
C PHE A 292 25.84 -3.84 8.38
N ALA A 293 24.87 -3.24 7.69
CA ALA A 293 24.02 -3.94 6.74
C ALA A 293 23.91 -3.10 5.46
N PHE A 294 23.97 -3.78 4.33
CA PHE A 294 23.75 -3.21 3.01
C PHE A 294 22.62 -3.97 2.32
N HIS A 295 21.63 -3.23 1.82
CA HIS A 295 20.50 -3.78 1.08
C HIS A 295 20.48 -3.16 -0.32
N THR A 296 20.28 -3.98 -1.34
CA THR A 296 19.98 -3.47 -2.67
C THR A 296 18.56 -2.90 -2.69
N PRO A 297 18.24 -2.01 -3.63
CA PRO A 297 16.85 -1.73 -3.96
C PRO A 297 16.09 -3.03 -4.30
N THR A 298 14.80 -3.07 -4.00
CA THR A 298 13.94 -4.17 -4.43
C THR A 298 13.44 -3.89 -5.84
N TYR A 299 13.68 -4.82 -6.75
CA TYR A 299 13.17 -4.77 -8.11
C TYR A 299 11.82 -5.47 -8.15
N TYR A 300 10.76 -4.70 -8.45
CA TYR A 300 9.38 -5.18 -8.49
C TYR A 300 8.86 -5.37 -9.91
N TRP A 301 8.07 -6.43 -10.07
CA TRP A 301 7.11 -6.59 -11.15
C TRP A 301 5.72 -6.42 -10.54
N ILE A 302 5.00 -5.37 -10.95
CA ILE A 302 3.69 -5.01 -10.42
C ILE A 302 2.67 -5.11 -11.54
N GLU A 303 1.57 -5.77 -11.26
CA GLU A 303 0.37 -5.81 -12.08
C GLU A 303 -0.74 -5.04 -11.36
N ASP A 304 -1.38 -4.12 -12.08
CA ASP A 304 -2.50 -3.35 -11.56
C ASP A 304 -3.81 -3.70 -12.29
N ARG A 305 -4.90 -3.75 -11.52
CA ARG A 305 -6.26 -3.94 -12.03
C ARG A 305 -7.17 -2.90 -11.42
N LYS A 306 -7.98 -2.26 -12.26
CA LYS A 306 -8.94 -1.24 -11.86
C LYS A 306 -10.35 -1.64 -12.25
N SER A 307 -11.30 -1.46 -11.32
CA SER A 307 -12.74 -1.51 -11.56
C SER A 307 -13.36 -0.18 -11.15
N VAL A 308 -14.33 0.29 -11.92
CA VAL A 308 -15.06 1.54 -11.70
C VAL A 308 -16.55 1.28 -11.92
N VAL A 309 -17.38 1.71 -10.95
CA VAL A 309 -18.84 1.57 -10.99
C VAL A 309 -19.53 2.85 -10.55
#